data_9f13d60c953e626cd02595d08da5c7d2
#
_entry.id   9f13d60c953e626cd02595d08da5c7d2
#
_cell.length_a   1.000
_cell.length_b   1.000
_cell.length_c   1.000
_cell.angle_alpha   90.00
_cell.angle_beta   90.00
_cell.angle_gamma   90.00
#
_symmetry.space_group_name_H-M   'P 1'
#
loop_
_entity.id
_entity.type
_entity.pdbx_description
1 polymer ?
#
loop_
_entity_poly.entity_id
_entity_poly.type
_entity_poly.pdbx_seq_one_letter_code
_entity_poly.pdbx_strand_id
1 'polypeptide(L)'
;ALNRSRFLILVNTLTDFINKISILIVRMLIIGGKMANSLYYLLFKTAHTQRKKNIPFLKELNLAPGQPKVLRYLYEQKRECLQKDITKGCDIEPATVSIMLNKLESNGFIKRNYSEENKRNVYIQLTELGKITFLKWQAYLDEREDITLRDFSKEERKQFINYLERLYDALLKEE
;
A
#
# COMPACT_ATOMS: atom_id res chain seq x y z
N ALA A 1 -39.01 -48.25 22.26
CA ALA A 1 -39.58 -47.00 22.75
C ALA A 1 -38.46 -46.14 23.35
N LEU A 2 -38.17 -44.97 22.79
CA LEU A 2 -37.18 -44.06 23.35
C LEU A 2 -37.68 -43.59 24.71
N ASN A 3 -36.85 -43.80 25.76
CA ASN A 3 -37.16 -43.41 27.10
C ASN A 3 -37.32 -41.88 27.17
N ARG A 4 -38.41 -41.37 27.72
CA ARG A 4 -38.81 -39.96 27.81
C ARG A 4 -37.68 -39.06 28.35
N SER A 5 -36.83 -39.57 29.23
CA SER A 5 -35.67 -38.86 29.76
C SER A 5 -34.56 -38.69 28.71
N ARG A 6 -34.32 -39.66 27.85
CA ARG A 6 -33.34 -39.54 26.75
C ARG A 6 -33.81 -38.57 25.65
N PHE A 7 -35.11 -38.53 25.39
CA PHE A 7 -35.68 -37.55 24.44
C PHE A 7 -35.55 -36.13 24.96
N LEU A 8 -35.79 -35.85 26.22
CA LEU A 8 -35.62 -34.54 26.85
C LEU A 8 -34.15 -34.07 26.84
N ILE A 9 -33.21 -34.96 27.08
CA ILE A 9 -31.78 -34.65 27.03
C ILE A 9 -31.40 -34.29 25.59
N LEU A 10 -31.89 -35.03 24.59
CA LEU A 10 -31.61 -34.75 23.18
C LEU A 10 -32.17 -33.40 22.73
N VAL A 11 -33.39 -33.06 23.13
CA VAL A 11 -34.01 -31.76 22.83
C VAL A 11 -33.23 -30.61 23.47
N ASN A 12 -32.81 -30.72 24.73
CA ASN A 12 -32.05 -29.70 25.41
C ASN A 12 -30.67 -29.50 24.78
N THR A 13 -29.97 -30.59 24.42
CA THR A 13 -28.67 -30.49 23.73
C THR A 13 -28.80 -29.87 22.34
N LEU A 14 -29.88 -30.17 21.60
CA LEU A 14 -30.14 -29.56 20.28
C LEU A 14 -30.45 -28.06 20.41
N THR A 15 -31.24 -27.69 21.41
CA THR A 15 -31.59 -26.29 21.70
C THR A 15 -30.35 -25.47 22.08
N ASP A 16 -29.49 -26.04 22.94
CA ASP A 16 -28.20 -25.39 23.29
C ASP A 16 -27.25 -25.24 22.09
N PHE A 17 -27.22 -26.25 21.22
CA PHE A 17 -26.43 -26.19 19.99
C PHE A 17 -26.94 -25.11 19.03
N ILE A 18 -28.25 -25.03 18.80
CA ILE A 18 -28.89 -24.00 17.97
C ILE A 18 -28.66 -22.61 18.56
N ASN A 19 -28.77 -22.43 19.87
CA ASN A 19 -28.49 -21.15 20.53
C ASN A 19 -27.04 -20.72 20.38
N LYS A 20 -26.09 -21.66 20.54
CA LYS A 20 -24.63 -21.35 20.30
C LYS A 20 -24.36 -20.96 18.88
N ILE A 21 -24.92 -21.64 17.86
CA ILE A 21 -24.81 -21.29 16.46
C ILE A 21 -25.42 -19.91 16.16
N SER A 22 -26.61 -19.64 16.69
CA SER A 22 -27.29 -18.35 16.52
C SER A 22 -26.45 -17.19 17.07
N ILE A 23 -25.88 -17.37 18.29
CA ILE A 23 -24.97 -16.39 18.89
C ILE A 23 -23.72 -16.21 18.05
N LEU A 24 -23.17 -17.29 17.48
CA LEU A 24 -21.98 -17.22 16.59
C LEU A 24 -22.29 -16.47 15.30
N ILE A 25 -23.44 -16.75 14.67
CA ILE A 25 -23.89 -16.05 13.45
C ILE A 25 -24.13 -14.57 13.73
N VAL A 26 -24.82 -14.24 14.85
CA VAL A 26 -25.05 -12.84 15.25
C VAL A 26 -23.72 -12.14 15.52
N ARG A 27 -22.76 -12.79 16.19
CA ARG A 27 -21.42 -12.24 16.38
C ARG A 27 -20.69 -12.05 15.06
N MET A 28 -20.74 -13.00 14.12
CA MET A 28 -20.14 -12.85 12.78
C MET A 28 -20.79 -11.70 11.99
N LEU A 29 -22.10 -11.53 12.06
CA LEU A 29 -22.81 -10.43 11.39
C LEU A 29 -22.44 -9.06 12.01
N ILE A 30 -22.38 -8.98 13.36
CA ILE A 30 -21.99 -7.76 14.06
C ILE A 30 -20.51 -7.41 13.81
N ILE A 31 -19.62 -8.41 13.87
CA ILE A 31 -18.18 -8.24 13.61
C ILE A 31 -17.96 -7.90 12.13
N GLY A 32 -18.64 -8.59 11.20
CA GLY A 32 -18.58 -8.33 9.78
C GLY A 32 -19.04 -6.91 9.44
N GLY A 33 -20.14 -6.44 10.01
CA GLY A 33 -20.64 -5.07 9.83
C GLY A 33 -19.70 -3.99 10.41
N LYS A 34 -19.11 -4.25 11.59
CA LYS A 34 -18.11 -3.35 12.19
C LYS A 34 -16.78 -3.35 11.41
N MET A 35 -16.33 -4.49 10.92
CA MET A 35 -15.09 -4.58 10.13
C MET A 35 -15.25 -3.94 8.77
N ALA A 36 -16.41 -4.06 8.12
CA ALA A 36 -16.64 -3.49 6.78
C ALA A 36 -16.53 -1.95 6.76
N ASN A 37 -16.81 -1.29 7.89
CA ASN A 37 -16.77 0.17 8.05
C ASN A 37 -15.64 0.64 8.99
N SER A 38 -14.72 -0.23 9.40
CA SER A 38 -13.59 0.20 10.22
C SER A 38 -12.62 1.03 9.38
N LEU A 39 -12.03 2.05 9.99
CA LEU A 39 -11.00 2.89 9.38
C LEU A 39 -9.89 2.02 8.76
N TYR A 40 -9.39 1.05 9.53
CA TYR A 40 -8.35 0.11 9.10
C TYR A 40 -8.75 -0.62 7.80
N TYR A 41 -9.96 -1.20 7.77
CA TYR A 41 -10.42 -1.96 6.61
C TYR A 41 -10.62 -1.07 5.38
N LEU A 42 -11.16 0.14 5.55
CA LEU A 42 -11.35 1.09 4.47
C LEU A 42 -10.01 1.55 3.88
N LEU A 43 -9.04 1.90 4.72
CA LEU A 43 -7.68 2.26 4.27
C LEU A 43 -7.03 1.11 3.51
N PHE A 44 -7.06 -0.10 4.07
CA PHE A 44 -6.51 -1.29 3.42
C PHE A 44 -7.16 -1.55 2.06
N LYS A 45 -8.50 -1.58 2.00
CA LYS A 45 -9.26 -1.84 0.78
C LYS A 45 -9.02 -0.76 -0.27
N THR A 46 -8.98 0.50 0.12
CA THR A 46 -8.72 1.62 -0.77
C THR A 46 -7.32 1.54 -1.37
N ALA A 47 -6.29 1.38 -0.52
CA ALA A 47 -4.91 1.26 -0.97
C ALA A 47 -4.70 0.02 -1.87
N HIS A 48 -5.30 -1.12 -1.53
CA HIS A 48 -5.25 -2.33 -2.34
C HIS A 48 -5.89 -2.12 -3.73
N THR A 49 -7.09 -1.51 -3.77
CA THR A 49 -7.82 -1.26 -5.02
C THR A 49 -7.08 -0.28 -5.91
N GLN A 50 -6.54 0.80 -5.34
CA GLN A 50 -5.74 1.78 -6.05
C GLN A 50 -4.49 1.14 -6.65
N ARG A 51 -3.76 0.33 -5.86
CA ARG A 51 -2.58 -0.43 -6.34
C ARG A 51 -2.93 -1.33 -7.52
N LYS A 52 -4.03 -2.08 -7.43
CA LYS A 52 -4.48 -2.97 -8.52
C LYS A 52 -4.81 -2.19 -9.80
N LYS A 53 -5.44 -1.02 -9.69
CA LYS A 53 -5.78 -0.17 -10.84
C LYS A 53 -4.56 0.47 -11.50
N ASN A 54 -3.48 0.64 -10.77
CA ASN A 54 -2.24 1.24 -11.27
C ASN A 54 -1.33 0.23 -12.01
N ILE A 55 -1.50 -1.09 -11.82
CA ILE A 55 -0.65 -2.12 -12.41
C ILE A 55 -0.58 -2.05 -13.95
N PRO A 56 -1.69 -1.87 -14.72
CA PRO A 56 -1.61 -1.80 -16.16
C PRO A 56 -0.67 -0.69 -16.64
N PHE A 57 -0.80 0.52 -16.11
CA PHE A 57 0.03 1.65 -16.51
C PHE A 57 1.50 1.50 -16.07
N LEU A 58 1.74 0.90 -14.90
CA LEU A 58 3.12 0.55 -14.50
C LEU A 58 3.78 -0.39 -15.52
N LYS A 59 3.04 -1.36 -16.04
CA LYS A 59 3.54 -2.28 -17.08
C LYS A 59 3.87 -1.55 -18.39
N GLU A 60 3.04 -0.61 -18.81
CA GLU A 60 3.28 0.23 -19.99
C GLU A 60 4.57 1.04 -19.84
N LEU A 61 4.87 1.49 -18.62
CA LEU A 61 6.11 2.20 -18.29
C LEU A 61 7.32 1.28 -18.03
N ASN A 62 7.17 -0.04 -18.14
CA ASN A 62 8.18 -1.04 -17.74
C ASN A 62 8.61 -0.91 -16.26
N LEU A 63 7.68 -0.53 -15.40
CA LEU A 63 7.89 -0.41 -13.96
C LEU A 63 7.19 -1.54 -13.19
N ALA A 64 7.84 -2.01 -12.14
CA ALA A 64 7.22 -2.87 -11.14
C ALA A 64 6.63 -2.03 -9.98
N PRO A 65 5.63 -2.56 -9.25
CA PRO A 65 5.13 -1.92 -8.04
C PRO A 65 6.25 -1.58 -7.06
N GLY A 66 6.22 -0.37 -6.51
CA GLY A 66 7.25 0.15 -5.60
C GLY A 66 8.38 0.91 -6.29
N GLN A 67 8.74 0.59 -7.54
CA GLN A 67 9.80 1.31 -8.26
C GLN A 67 9.54 2.81 -8.45
N PRO A 68 8.30 3.28 -8.68
CA PRO A 68 8.03 4.72 -8.74
C PRO A 68 8.43 5.46 -7.45
N LYS A 69 8.37 4.83 -6.27
CA LYS A 69 8.81 5.43 -5.00
C LYS A 69 10.32 5.73 -5.02
N VAL A 70 11.10 4.82 -5.59
CA VAL A 70 12.56 5.00 -5.76
C VAL A 70 12.86 6.09 -6.79
N LEU A 71 12.17 6.10 -7.94
CA LEU A 71 12.35 7.15 -8.95
C LEU A 71 11.97 8.52 -8.41
N ARG A 72 10.87 8.62 -7.65
CA ARG A 72 10.46 9.85 -6.96
C ARG A 72 11.55 10.35 -6.02
N TYR A 73 12.07 9.49 -5.16
CA TYR A 73 13.12 9.86 -4.22
C TYR A 73 14.34 10.43 -4.95
N LEU A 74 14.82 9.74 -5.98
CA LEU A 74 15.97 10.20 -6.78
C LEU A 74 15.68 11.52 -7.52
N TYR A 75 14.45 11.71 -8.00
CA TYR A 75 14.03 12.94 -8.67
C TYR A 75 14.03 14.14 -7.72
N GLU A 76 13.51 13.95 -6.49
CA GLU A 76 13.43 14.98 -5.46
C GLU A 76 14.82 15.37 -4.92
N GLN A 77 15.75 14.42 -4.81
CA GLN A 77 17.11 14.69 -4.34
C GLN A 77 17.96 15.52 -5.31
N LYS A 78 17.66 15.47 -6.61
CA LYS A 78 18.40 16.21 -7.67
C LYS A 78 19.92 15.98 -7.67
N ARG A 79 20.39 14.90 -7.04
CA ARG A 79 21.79 14.53 -6.90
C ARG A 79 21.94 13.01 -6.89
N GLU A 80 23.17 12.55 -7.01
CA GLU A 80 23.50 11.14 -6.79
C GLU A 80 23.27 10.75 -5.33
N CYS A 81 22.75 9.54 -5.11
CA CYS A 81 22.41 9.01 -3.80
C CYS A 81 23.10 7.67 -3.57
N LEU A 82 23.52 7.39 -2.35
CA LEU A 82 23.92 6.05 -1.97
C LEU A 82 22.69 5.14 -1.77
N GLN A 83 22.86 3.85 -2.00
CA GLN A 83 21.76 2.89 -1.78
C GLN A 83 21.16 2.96 -0.36
N LYS A 84 22.00 3.18 0.67
CA LYS A 84 21.55 3.35 2.06
C LYS A 84 20.62 4.53 2.24
N ASP A 85 20.85 5.64 1.50
CA ASP A 85 20.02 6.83 1.58
C ASP A 85 18.65 6.58 0.93
N ILE A 86 18.62 5.83 -0.19
CA ILE A 86 17.40 5.40 -0.87
C ILE A 86 16.61 4.45 0.04
N THR A 87 17.26 3.49 0.68
CA THR A 87 16.67 2.55 1.64
C THR A 87 15.94 3.29 2.75
N LYS A 88 16.65 4.23 3.41
CA LYS A 88 16.09 5.06 4.48
C LYS A 88 15.00 6.01 3.98
N GLY A 89 15.26 6.74 2.90
CA GLY A 89 14.31 7.73 2.38
C GLY A 89 13.06 7.12 1.74
N CYS A 90 13.14 5.89 1.27
CA CYS A 90 11.98 5.16 0.76
C CYS A 90 11.32 4.25 1.80
N ASP A 91 11.89 4.10 3.00
CA ASP A 91 11.38 3.15 3.99
C ASP A 91 11.13 1.76 3.35
N ILE A 92 12.19 1.19 2.78
CA ILE A 92 12.17 -0.12 2.08
C ILE A 92 13.39 -0.91 2.53
N GLU A 93 13.21 -2.20 2.79
CA GLU A 93 14.28 -3.10 3.17
C GLU A 93 15.45 -3.12 2.15
N PRO A 94 16.72 -3.16 2.61
CA PRO A 94 17.91 -3.08 1.76
C PRO A 94 17.94 -4.10 0.61
N ALA A 95 17.54 -5.36 0.90
CA ALA A 95 17.48 -6.41 -0.11
C ALA A 95 16.48 -6.11 -1.22
N THR A 96 15.31 -5.59 -0.86
CA THR A 96 14.26 -5.18 -1.80
C THR A 96 14.73 -3.99 -2.66
N VAL A 97 15.37 -2.98 -2.05
CA VAL A 97 15.96 -1.85 -2.78
C VAL A 97 16.98 -2.34 -3.80
N SER A 98 17.86 -3.28 -3.42
CA SER A 98 18.86 -3.84 -4.33
C SER A 98 18.23 -4.47 -5.57
N ILE A 99 17.18 -5.27 -5.40
CA ILE A 99 16.44 -5.89 -6.51
C ILE A 99 15.79 -4.82 -7.39
N MET A 100 15.16 -3.82 -6.78
CA MET A 100 14.53 -2.72 -7.51
C MET A 100 15.54 -1.92 -8.33
N LEU A 101 16.71 -1.59 -7.75
CA LEU A 101 17.77 -0.86 -8.43
C LEU A 101 18.34 -1.64 -9.61
N ASN A 102 18.57 -2.96 -9.47
CA ASN A 102 19.01 -3.80 -10.57
C ASN A 102 18.03 -3.74 -11.75
N LYS A 103 16.73 -3.80 -11.46
CA LYS A 103 15.71 -3.73 -12.52
C LYS A 103 15.59 -2.33 -13.13
N LEU A 104 15.68 -1.26 -12.33
CA LEU A 104 15.68 0.11 -12.83
C LEU A 104 16.89 0.41 -13.71
N GLU A 105 18.05 -0.11 -13.34
CA GLU A 105 19.27 0.02 -14.14
C GLU A 105 19.17 -0.75 -15.46
N SER A 106 18.69 -2.01 -15.42
CA SER A 106 18.51 -2.81 -16.64
C SER A 106 17.50 -2.21 -17.63
N ASN A 107 16.57 -1.39 -17.13
CA ASN A 107 15.62 -0.64 -17.95
C ASN A 107 16.16 0.75 -18.36
N GLY A 108 17.37 1.12 -17.95
CA GLY A 108 18.02 2.40 -18.28
C GLY A 108 17.46 3.61 -17.52
N PHE A 109 16.67 3.41 -16.46
CA PHE A 109 16.06 4.50 -15.69
C PHE A 109 17.02 5.14 -14.68
N ILE A 110 18.02 4.39 -14.26
CA ILE A 110 19.10 4.83 -13.39
C ILE A 110 20.45 4.37 -13.94
N LYS A 111 21.51 4.98 -13.46
CA LYS A 111 22.88 4.50 -13.64
C LYS A 111 23.60 4.42 -12.29
N ARG A 112 24.56 3.51 -12.18
CA ARG A 112 25.45 3.38 -11.05
C ARG A 112 26.82 3.96 -11.41
N ASN A 113 27.30 4.85 -10.56
CA ASN A 113 28.64 5.42 -10.63
C ASN A 113 29.46 4.91 -9.43
N TYR A 114 30.64 4.40 -9.69
CA TYR A 114 31.54 3.90 -8.65
C TYR A 114 32.50 5.03 -8.27
N SER A 115 32.69 5.25 -6.98
CA SER A 115 33.68 6.20 -6.49
C SER A 115 35.09 5.70 -6.82
N GLU A 116 35.93 6.57 -7.37
CA GLU A 116 37.36 6.29 -7.60
C GLU A 116 38.12 6.14 -6.27
N GLU A 117 37.74 6.94 -5.25
CA GLU A 117 38.39 6.94 -3.93
C GLU A 117 37.97 5.74 -3.06
N ASN A 118 36.70 5.29 -3.22
CA ASN A 118 36.17 4.17 -2.43
C ASN A 118 35.22 3.31 -3.29
N LYS A 119 35.77 2.26 -3.88
CA LYS A 119 35.03 1.31 -4.74
C LYS A 119 33.83 0.63 -4.04
N ARG A 120 33.70 0.74 -2.71
CA ARG A 120 32.52 0.25 -1.97
C ARG A 120 31.33 1.20 -2.03
N ASN A 121 31.57 2.47 -2.37
CA ASN A 121 30.52 3.46 -2.50
C ASN A 121 29.99 3.46 -3.92
N VAL A 122 28.76 2.99 -4.07
CA VAL A 122 28.02 3.00 -5.34
C VAL A 122 26.98 4.12 -5.27
N TYR A 123 27.15 5.12 -6.13
CA TYR A 123 26.23 6.22 -6.27
C TYR A 123 25.19 5.91 -7.35
N ILE A 124 23.95 6.15 -7.05
CA ILE A 124 22.80 5.93 -7.94
C ILE A 124 22.32 7.28 -8.45
N GLN A 125 22.23 7.42 -9.75
CA GLN A 125 21.77 8.63 -10.43
C GLN A 125 20.58 8.32 -11.33
N LEU A 126 19.56 9.19 -11.28
CA LEU A 126 18.44 9.15 -12.20
C LEU A 126 18.91 9.56 -13.61
N THR A 127 18.56 8.78 -14.63
CA THR A 127 18.80 9.15 -16.03
C THR A 127 17.70 10.08 -16.55
N GLU A 128 17.91 10.69 -17.71
CA GLU A 128 16.85 11.48 -18.34
C GLU A 128 15.64 10.62 -18.72
N LEU A 129 15.86 9.36 -19.16
CA LEU A 129 14.77 8.40 -19.38
C LEU A 129 14.01 8.09 -18.09
N GLY A 130 14.72 7.89 -16.98
CA GLY A 130 14.12 7.67 -15.68
C GLY A 130 13.28 8.86 -15.20
N LYS A 131 13.77 10.08 -15.43
CA LYS A 131 13.06 11.32 -15.13
C LYS A 131 11.77 11.46 -15.95
N ILE A 132 11.86 11.26 -17.26
CA ILE A 132 10.68 11.30 -18.15
C ILE A 132 9.66 10.24 -17.74
N THR A 133 10.10 9.04 -17.43
CA THR A 133 9.22 7.94 -16.99
C THR A 133 8.55 8.26 -15.66
N PHE A 134 9.27 8.84 -14.69
CA PHE A 134 8.70 9.29 -13.44
C PHE A 134 7.65 10.40 -13.65
N LEU A 135 7.93 11.39 -14.49
CA LEU A 135 6.97 12.47 -14.77
C LEU A 135 5.71 11.97 -15.46
N LYS A 136 5.81 10.98 -16.37
CA LYS A 136 4.63 10.31 -16.93
C LYS A 136 3.82 9.60 -15.88
N TRP A 137 4.47 8.91 -14.94
CA TRP A 137 3.82 8.29 -13.80
C TRP A 137 3.10 9.31 -12.92
N GLN A 138 3.75 10.44 -12.62
CA GLN A 138 3.15 11.50 -11.82
C GLN A 138 1.90 12.07 -12.49
N ALA A 139 1.99 12.43 -13.78
CA ALA A 139 0.84 12.93 -14.54
C ALA A 139 -0.34 11.96 -14.56
N TYR A 140 -0.07 10.66 -14.69
CA TYR A 140 -1.10 9.63 -14.57
C TYR A 140 -1.75 9.61 -13.18
N LEU A 141 -0.98 9.77 -12.11
CA LEU A 141 -1.55 9.82 -10.75
C LEU A 141 -2.42 11.05 -10.55
N ASP A 142 -2.01 12.21 -11.07
CA ASP A 142 -2.77 13.46 -10.98
C ASP A 142 -4.12 13.33 -11.70
N GLU A 143 -4.14 12.76 -12.91
CA GLU A 143 -5.37 12.44 -13.64
C GLU A 143 -6.26 11.45 -12.87
N ARG A 144 -5.65 10.42 -12.29
CA ARG A 144 -6.38 9.42 -11.49
C ARG A 144 -6.99 10.01 -10.23
N GLU A 145 -6.30 10.95 -9.61
CA GLU A 145 -6.82 11.68 -8.44
C GLU A 145 -8.08 12.46 -8.82
N ASP A 146 -8.02 13.22 -9.90
CA ASP A 146 -9.17 13.99 -10.39
C ASP A 146 -10.39 13.11 -10.71
N ILE A 147 -10.18 11.97 -11.38
CA ILE A 147 -11.24 11.00 -11.66
C ILE A 147 -11.81 10.40 -10.37
N THR A 148 -10.95 10.07 -9.42
CA THR A 148 -11.34 9.38 -8.18
C THR A 148 -12.09 10.32 -7.24
N LEU A 149 -11.71 11.59 -7.20
CA LEU A 149 -12.29 12.61 -6.33
C LEU A 149 -13.29 13.53 -7.06
N ARG A 150 -13.75 13.16 -8.26
CA ARG A 150 -14.65 14.01 -9.07
C ARG A 150 -15.93 14.45 -8.35
N ASP A 151 -16.46 13.58 -7.48
CA ASP A 151 -17.70 13.82 -6.73
C ASP A 151 -17.47 14.59 -5.41
N PHE A 152 -16.21 14.97 -5.12
CA PHE A 152 -15.83 15.78 -3.97
C PHE A 152 -15.65 17.24 -4.39
N SER A 153 -16.22 18.16 -3.62
CA SER A 153 -15.93 19.60 -3.76
C SER A 153 -14.44 19.90 -3.46
N LYS A 154 -13.97 21.07 -3.85
CA LYS A 154 -12.59 21.50 -3.57
C LYS A 154 -12.28 21.54 -2.07
N GLU A 155 -13.24 21.98 -1.28
CA GLU A 155 -13.16 22.06 0.18
C GLU A 155 -13.08 20.67 0.81
N GLU A 156 -13.92 19.73 0.35
CA GLU A 156 -13.90 18.34 0.82
C GLU A 156 -12.59 17.64 0.46
N ARG A 157 -12.06 17.84 -0.75
CA ARG A 157 -10.75 17.28 -1.15
C ARG A 157 -9.64 17.79 -0.24
N LYS A 158 -9.57 19.09 0.01
CA LYS A 158 -8.59 19.72 0.90
C LYS A 158 -8.71 19.17 2.32
N GLN A 159 -9.93 19.06 2.83
CA GLN A 159 -10.17 18.53 4.16
C GLN A 159 -9.83 17.05 4.29
N PHE A 160 -10.12 16.25 3.27
CA PHE A 160 -9.78 14.84 3.24
C PHE A 160 -8.26 14.60 3.27
N ILE A 161 -7.50 15.36 2.47
CA ILE A 161 -6.03 15.32 2.50
C ILE A 161 -5.51 15.69 3.88
N ASN A 162 -6.00 16.77 4.49
CA ASN A 162 -5.59 17.19 5.84
C ASN A 162 -5.87 16.10 6.90
N TYR A 163 -7.00 15.40 6.81
CA TYR A 163 -7.30 14.29 7.72
C TYR A 163 -6.34 13.10 7.54
N LEU A 164 -5.97 12.79 6.31
CA LEU A 164 -4.99 11.72 6.04
C LEU A 164 -3.59 12.09 6.53
N GLU A 165 -3.16 13.35 6.37
CA GLU A 165 -1.89 13.85 6.89
C GLU A 165 -1.86 13.75 8.42
N ARG A 166 -2.89 14.23 9.10
CA ARG A 166 -3.02 14.14 10.56
C ARG A 166 -3.06 12.70 11.07
N LEU A 167 -3.70 11.80 10.34
CA LEU A 167 -3.70 10.38 10.66
C LEU A 167 -2.30 9.79 10.53
N TYR A 168 -1.60 10.12 9.46
CA TYR A 168 -0.22 9.67 9.22
C TYR A 168 0.72 10.15 10.33
N ASP A 169 0.65 11.44 10.67
CA ASP A 169 1.44 12.02 11.75
C ASP A 169 1.15 11.40 13.13
N ALA A 170 -0.11 11.02 13.37
CA ALA A 170 -0.49 10.33 14.60
C ALA A 170 0.13 8.93 14.68
N LEU A 171 0.09 8.18 13.57
CA LEU A 171 0.69 6.85 13.49
C LEU A 171 2.22 6.86 13.69
N LEU A 172 2.91 7.92 13.23
CA LEU A 172 4.35 8.07 13.45
C LEU A 172 4.73 8.38 14.91
N LYS A 173 3.78 8.82 15.74
CA LYS A 173 4.01 9.14 17.17
C LYS A 173 3.68 7.97 18.11
N GLU A 174 3.10 6.87 17.58
CA GLU A 174 2.79 5.67 18.38
C GLU A 174 4.02 4.78 18.65
N GLU A 175 5.23 5.19 18.22
CA GLU A 175 6.51 4.58 18.59
C GLU A 175 6.98 5.20 19.93
#